data_077b3a0e0331749ba70e94983bee1add
#
_entry.id   077b3a0e0331749ba70e94983bee1add
#
_cell.length_a   1.000
_cell.length_b   1.000
_cell.length_c   1.000
_cell.angle_alpha   90.00
_cell.angle_beta   90.00
_cell.angle_gamma   90.00
#
_symmetry.space_group_name_H-M   'P 1'
#
loop_
_entity.id
_entity.type
_entity.pdbx_description
1 polymer ?
#
loop_
_entity_poly.entity_id
_entity_poly.type
_entity_poly.pdbx_seq_one_letter_code
_entity_poly.pdbx_strand_id
1 'polypeptide(L)'
;MKFIFEGEEEIGSPSLEAFCRTHKELLEADVILVSDTSMVSAETPSLTTGLRGLAYWEIEVTGPNRDLHSGHFGGAVANPINVLCKLMADITDADGRITIPGFYDDVED
;
A
#
# COMPACT_ATOMS: atom_id res chain seq x y z
N MET A 1 -7.85 11.55 -31.24
CA MET A 1 -7.76 10.55 -30.16
C MET A 1 -6.34 10.00 -30.13
N LYS A 2 -5.76 9.87 -28.94
CA LYS A 2 -4.42 9.31 -28.73
C LYS A 2 -4.55 8.06 -27.87
N PHE A 3 -3.70 7.08 -28.06
CA PHE A 3 -3.68 5.85 -27.28
C PHE A 3 -2.28 5.65 -26.72
N ILE A 4 -2.20 5.29 -25.45
CA ILE A 4 -0.98 4.87 -24.77
C ILE A 4 -1.20 3.42 -24.34
N PHE A 5 -0.24 2.55 -24.68
CA PHE A 5 -0.20 1.17 -24.21
C PHE A 5 1.03 1.03 -23.33
N GLU A 6 0.80 0.60 -22.11
CA GLU A 6 1.84 0.37 -21.12
C GLU A 6 1.99 -1.13 -20.85
N GLY A 7 3.21 -1.60 -20.65
CA GLY A 7 3.50 -3.00 -20.34
C GLY A 7 4.19 -3.21 -18.98
N GLU A 8 4.32 -2.17 -18.15
CA GLU A 8 5.06 -2.20 -16.88
C GLU A 8 4.17 -1.93 -15.66
N GLU A 9 2.84 -1.86 -15.83
CA GLU A 9 1.92 -1.47 -14.74
C GLU A 9 2.09 -2.40 -13.54
N GLU A 10 2.12 -3.72 -13.74
CA GLU A 10 2.23 -4.74 -12.70
C GLU A 10 3.58 -4.74 -11.92
N ILE A 11 4.55 -3.99 -12.39
CA ILE A 11 5.84 -3.78 -11.69
C ILE A 11 6.03 -2.32 -11.23
N GLY A 12 4.94 -1.52 -11.20
CA GLY A 12 4.93 -0.15 -10.70
C GLY A 12 5.33 0.91 -11.71
N SER A 13 5.22 0.63 -13.00
CA SER A 13 5.38 1.61 -14.10
C SER A 13 6.69 2.42 -14.06
N PRO A 14 7.86 1.81 -13.89
CA PRO A 14 9.11 2.54 -13.66
C PRO A 14 9.49 3.51 -14.80
N SER A 15 9.06 3.23 -16.02
CA SER A 15 9.38 4.07 -17.19
C SER A 15 8.30 5.11 -17.53
N LEU A 16 7.08 4.97 -17.02
CA LEU A 16 5.93 5.79 -17.42
C LEU A 16 6.12 7.28 -17.08
N GLU A 17 6.60 7.58 -15.88
CA GLU A 17 6.80 8.97 -15.45
C GLU A 17 7.83 9.68 -16.36
N ALA A 18 8.95 9.06 -16.64
CA ALA A 18 9.98 9.60 -17.51
C ALA A 18 9.46 9.79 -18.94
N PHE A 19 8.70 8.84 -19.46
CA PHE A 19 8.04 8.94 -20.76
C PHE A 19 7.08 10.13 -20.80
N CYS A 20 6.19 10.29 -19.81
CA CYS A 20 5.26 11.40 -19.75
C CYS A 20 5.96 12.76 -19.67
N ARG A 21 7.03 12.87 -18.90
CA ARG A 21 7.82 14.10 -18.79
C ARG A 21 8.47 14.50 -20.11
N THR A 22 8.98 13.52 -20.86
CA THR A 22 9.71 13.74 -22.12
C THR A 22 8.77 14.04 -23.29
N HIS A 23 7.54 13.51 -23.26
CA HIS A 23 6.60 13.59 -24.38
C HIS A 23 5.32 14.41 -24.07
N LYS A 24 5.46 15.46 -23.26
CA LYS A 24 4.30 16.29 -22.82
C LYS A 24 3.46 16.81 -23.99
N GLU A 25 4.10 17.36 -25.02
CA GLU A 25 3.38 17.90 -26.19
C GLU A 25 2.61 16.81 -26.95
N LEU A 26 3.20 15.60 -27.05
CA LEU A 26 2.55 14.45 -27.67
C LEU A 26 1.33 14.00 -26.88
N LEU A 27 1.40 14.11 -25.56
CA LEU A 27 0.39 13.61 -24.62
C LEU A 27 -0.70 14.64 -24.29
N GLU A 28 -0.54 15.89 -24.71
CA GLU A 28 -1.54 16.93 -24.45
C GLU A 28 -2.95 16.50 -24.89
N ALA A 29 -3.91 16.57 -23.96
CA ALA A 29 -5.28 16.17 -24.16
C ALA A 29 -6.19 16.92 -23.15
N ASP A 30 -7.47 17.13 -23.52
CA ASP A 30 -8.47 17.74 -22.66
C ASP A 30 -8.98 16.76 -21.59
N VAL A 31 -9.01 15.47 -21.93
CA VAL A 31 -9.51 14.39 -21.07
C VAL A 31 -8.63 13.17 -21.24
N ILE A 32 -8.32 12.52 -20.11
CA ILE A 32 -7.61 11.24 -20.06
C ILE A 32 -8.62 10.18 -19.58
N LEU A 33 -8.75 9.10 -20.34
CA LEU A 33 -9.49 7.91 -19.94
C LEU A 33 -8.51 6.77 -19.63
N VAL A 34 -8.51 6.32 -18.40
CA VAL A 34 -7.78 5.11 -17.99
C VAL A 34 -8.73 3.92 -18.08
N SER A 35 -8.40 2.95 -18.92
CA SER A 35 -9.23 1.75 -19.15
C SER A 35 -8.64 0.55 -18.42
N ASP A 36 -8.57 0.66 -17.11
CA ASP A 36 -8.05 -0.36 -16.20
C ASP A 36 -8.94 -0.47 -14.95
N THR A 37 -10.23 -0.67 -15.20
CA THR A 37 -11.24 -0.78 -14.14
C THR A 37 -12.20 -1.91 -14.47
N SER A 38 -12.90 -2.40 -13.46
CA SER A 38 -13.94 -3.40 -13.60
C SER A 38 -15.34 -2.79 -13.53
N MET A 39 -16.32 -3.48 -14.10
CA MET A 39 -17.73 -3.19 -13.87
C MET A 39 -18.18 -3.70 -12.50
N VAL A 40 -19.21 -3.09 -11.92
CA VAL A 40 -19.83 -3.57 -10.68
C VAL A 40 -20.43 -4.97 -10.87
N SER A 41 -21.10 -5.21 -11.99
CA SER A 41 -21.57 -6.52 -12.41
C SER A 41 -21.68 -6.56 -13.95
N ALA A 42 -22.02 -7.70 -14.52
CA ALA A 42 -22.21 -7.84 -15.98
C ALA A 42 -23.31 -6.92 -16.52
N GLU A 43 -24.32 -6.60 -15.71
CA GLU A 43 -25.47 -5.77 -16.07
C GLU A 43 -25.36 -4.32 -15.59
N THR A 44 -24.34 -4.02 -14.75
CA THR A 44 -24.19 -2.70 -14.14
C THR A 44 -22.83 -2.11 -14.51
N PRO A 45 -22.77 -1.31 -15.58
CA PRO A 45 -21.55 -0.60 -15.92
C PRO A 45 -21.20 0.44 -14.85
N SER A 46 -19.93 0.77 -14.73
CA SER A 46 -19.44 1.77 -13.78
C SER A 46 -18.44 2.72 -14.45
N LEU A 47 -18.39 3.93 -13.92
CA LEU A 47 -17.36 4.89 -14.23
C LEU A 47 -16.63 5.23 -12.93
N THR A 48 -15.38 4.80 -12.84
CA THR A 48 -14.53 5.07 -11.67
C THR A 48 -13.99 6.49 -11.77
N THR A 49 -14.33 7.34 -10.81
CA THR A 49 -13.92 8.76 -10.78
C THR A 49 -12.86 9.06 -9.75
N GLY A 50 -12.46 8.07 -8.95
CA GLY A 50 -11.42 8.18 -7.94
C GLY A 50 -10.94 6.82 -7.48
N LEU A 51 -9.78 6.80 -6.86
CA LEU A 51 -9.15 5.60 -6.33
C LEU A 51 -8.92 5.74 -4.83
N ARG A 52 -8.84 4.62 -4.14
CA ARG A 52 -8.40 4.58 -2.75
C ARG A 52 -6.90 4.85 -2.68
N GLY A 53 -6.46 5.50 -1.60
CA GLY A 53 -5.04 5.63 -1.30
C GLY A 53 -4.40 4.29 -0.93
N LEU A 54 -3.10 4.23 -1.05
CA LEU A 54 -2.27 3.10 -0.63
C LEU A 54 -1.17 3.61 0.30
N ALA A 55 -1.01 2.95 1.45
CA ALA A 55 0.14 3.11 2.32
C ALA A 55 0.82 1.75 2.48
N TYR A 56 2.07 1.66 2.06
CA TYR A 56 2.88 0.44 2.15
C TYR A 56 3.90 0.58 3.27
N TRP A 57 3.95 -0.38 4.18
CA TRP A 57 4.79 -0.35 5.36
C TRP A 57 5.59 -1.64 5.51
N GLU A 58 6.81 -1.50 5.97
CA GLU A 58 7.64 -2.60 6.45
C GLU A 58 7.97 -2.36 7.92
N ILE A 59 7.79 -3.38 8.75
CA ILE A 59 8.08 -3.31 10.18
C ILE A 59 9.16 -4.33 10.49
N GLU A 60 10.30 -3.86 10.97
CA GLU A 60 11.40 -4.68 11.43
C GLU A 60 11.54 -4.58 12.95
N VAL A 61 11.60 -5.73 13.62
CA VAL A 61 11.86 -5.80 15.06
C VAL A 61 13.20 -6.51 15.27
N THR A 62 14.20 -5.74 15.68
CA THR A 62 15.54 -6.24 15.96
C THR A 62 15.64 -6.78 17.39
N GLY A 63 16.03 -8.03 17.52
CA GLY A 63 16.29 -8.69 18.79
C GLY A 63 17.78 -8.67 19.22
N PRO A 64 18.19 -9.61 20.08
CA PRO A 64 19.60 -9.78 20.44
C PRO A 64 20.51 -10.01 19.22
N ASN A 65 21.79 -9.68 19.36
CA ASN A 65 22.79 -9.79 18.29
C ASN A 65 23.21 -11.24 17.95
N ARG A 66 22.58 -12.21 18.57
CA ARG A 66 22.81 -13.66 18.35
C ARG A 66 21.62 -14.48 18.82
N ASP A 67 21.53 -15.71 18.36
CA ASP A 67 20.56 -16.67 18.85
C ASP A 67 20.81 -17.01 20.33
N LEU A 68 19.74 -17.02 21.10
CA LEU A 68 19.77 -17.29 22.53
C LEU A 68 19.07 -18.61 22.86
N HIS A 69 19.69 -19.42 23.72
CA HIS A 69 19.11 -20.65 24.21
C HIS A 69 17.95 -20.36 25.19
N SER A 70 16.74 -20.82 24.86
CA SER A 70 15.54 -20.56 25.66
C SER A 70 15.64 -21.05 27.13
N GLY A 71 16.40 -22.12 27.40
CA GLY A 71 16.59 -22.62 28.74
C GLY A 71 17.38 -21.69 29.67
N HIS A 72 18.15 -20.75 29.10
CA HIS A 72 18.91 -19.74 29.87
C HIS A 72 18.28 -18.36 29.85
N PHE A 73 17.64 -17.99 28.74
CA PHE A 73 17.17 -16.63 28.48
C PHE A 73 15.65 -16.51 28.38
N GLY A 74 14.93 -17.65 28.39
CA GLY A 74 13.48 -17.66 28.32
C GLY A 74 12.84 -16.88 29.48
N GLY A 75 11.95 -15.98 29.17
CA GLY A 75 11.31 -15.08 30.15
C GLY A 75 12.15 -13.87 30.57
N ALA A 76 13.48 -13.87 30.33
CA ALA A 76 14.36 -12.76 30.69
C ALA A 76 14.64 -11.81 29.52
N VAL A 77 14.62 -12.35 28.29
CA VAL A 77 14.84 -11.57 27.05
C VAL A 77 13.63 -11.71 26.15
N ALA A 78 13.13 -10.58 25.65
CA ALA A 78 11.99 -10.56 24.73
C ALA A 78 12.34 -11.24 23.41
N ASN A 79 11.46 -12.12 22.94
CA ASN A 79 11.57 -12.71 21.60
C ASN A 79 11.01 -11.72 20.58
N PRO A 80 11.77 -11.28 19.55
CA PRO A 80 11.34 -10.29 18.58
C PRO A 80 10.09 -10.74 17.80
N ILE A 81 9.89 -12.03 17.56
CA ILE A 81 8.69 -12.54 16.89
C ILE A 81 7.46 -12.29 17.77
N ASN A 82 7.54 -12.57 19.08
CA ASN A 82 6.42 -12.32 19.98
C ASN A 82 6.10 -10.82 20.11
N VAL A 83 7.13 -9.97 20.09
CA VAL A 83 6.96 -8.51 20.10
C VAL A 83 6.29 -8.05 18.81
N LEU A 84 6.75 -8.54 17.65
CA LEU A 84 6.16 -8.20 16.36
C LEU A 84 4.69 -8.65 16.28
N CYS A 85 4.38 -9.90 16.65
CA CYS A 85 3.01 -10.41 16.63
C CYS A 85 2.08 -9.58 17.52
N LYS A 86 2.55 -9.19 18.71
CA LYS A 86 1.76 -8.34 19.59
C LYS A 86 1.54 -6.95 19.01
N LEU A 87 2.58 -6.33 18.48
CA LEU A 87 2.50 -5.03 17.82
C LEU A 87 1.51 -5.07 16.66
N MET A 88 1.57 -6.10 15.81
CA MET A 88 0.64 -6.24 14.69
C MET A 88 -0.81 -6.45 15.15
N ALA A 89 -1.02 -7.18 16.24
CA ALA A 89 -2.36 -7.36 16.82
C ALA A 89 -2.91 -6.06 17.44
N ASP A 90 -2.04 -5.20 17.94
CA ASP A 90 -2.42 -3.95 18.59
C ASP A 90 -2.68 -2.80 17.57
N ILE A 91 -2.30 -2.96 16.29
CA ILE A 91 -2.50 -1.93 15.23
C ILE A 91 -3.97 -1.75 14.85
N THR A 92 -4.79 -2.77 15.02
CA THR A 92 -6.23 -2.71 14.73
C THR A 92 -7.05 -3.15 15.94
N ASP A 93 -8.20 -2.54 16.11
CA ASP A 93 -9.19 -2.99 17.09
C ASP A 93 -10.09 -4.13 16.55
N ALA A 94 -11.05 -4.57 17.36
CA ALA A 94 -11.96 -5.65 17.01
C ALA A 94 -12.89 -5.32 15.82
N ASP A 95 -13.09 -4.06 15.53
CA ASP A 95 -13.90 -3.57 14.41
C ASP A 95 -13.05 -3.31 13.14
N GLY A 96 -11.74 -3.60 13.20
CA GLY A 96 -10.80 -3.39 12.11
C GLY A 96 -10.33 -1.95 11.95
N ARG A 97 -10.61 -1.08 12.93
CA ARG A 97 -10.15 0.30 12.92
C ARG A 97 -8.69 0.39 13.32
N ILE A 98 -7.91 1.20 12.64
CA ILE A 98 -6.50 1.44 12.98
C ILE A 98 -6.40 2.19 14.31
N THR A 99 -5.57 1.68 15.22
CA THR A 99 -5.41 2.20 16.58
C THR A 99 -4.22 3.16 16.74
N ILE A 100 -3.47 3.39 15.68
CA ILE A 100 -2.31 4.29 15.68
C ILE A 100 -2.78 5.71 15.99
N PRO A 101 -2.26 6.38 17.05
CA PRO A 101 -2.64 7.75 17.38
C PRO A 101 -2.41 8.71 16.20
N GLY A 102 -3.39 9.55 15.91
CA GLY A 102 -3.32 10.53 14.83
C GLY A 102 -3.61 9.97 13.43
N PHE A 103 -3.85 8.66 13.30
CA PHE A 103 -4.07 8.05 11.98
C PHE A 103 -5.26 8.65 11.21
N TYR A 104 -6.28 9.09 11.92
CA TYR A 104 -7.51 9.63 11.34
C TYR A 104 -7.65 11.15 11.49
N ASP A 105 -6.63 11.86 12.02
CA ASP A 105 -6.75 13.29 12.34
C ASP A 105 -7.02 14.15 11.11
N ASP A 106 -6.52 13.76 9.95
CA ASP A 106 -6.67 14.48 8.67
C ASP A 106 -7.77 13.89 7.77
N VAL A 107 -8.58 12.97 8.28
CA VAL A 107 -9.69 12.37 7.51
C VAL A 107 -10.90 13.27 7.60
N GLU A 108 -11.37 13.75 6.45
CA GLU A 108 -12.63 14.48 6.32
C GLU A 108 -13.81 13.50 6.20
N ASP A 109 -14.93 13.79 6.87
CA ASP A 109 -16.19 13.00 6.82
C ASP A 109 -16.95 13.18 5.49
#